data_049a9312e67e5f596d473d8c8c125237
#
_entry.id   049a9312e67e5f596d473d8c8c125237
#
_cell.length_a   1.000
_cell.length_b   1.000
_cell.length_c   1.000
_cell.angle_alpha   90.00
_cell.angle_beta   90.00
_cell.angle_gamma   90.00
#
_symmetry.space_group_name_H-M   'P 1'
#
loop_
_entity.id
_entity.type
_entity.pdbx_description
1 polymer ?
#
loop_
_entity_poly.entity_id
_entity_poly.type
_entity_poly.pdbx_seq_one_letter_code
_entity_poly.pdbx_strand_id
1 'polypeptide(L)'
;MKASSMDTHMGNIAISNEVIAQYAGTTAMECFGIVGMAGMSVKDGFVKLLKKESMTRGIQVTLKNHKLTLDFHVIVSYGVSILAVADNLIDSVKYKLEEFTGLEVEKINIYVEGVKVID
;
A
#
# COMPACT_ATOMS: atom_id res chain seq x y z
N MET A 1 -7.83 15.43 4.75
CA MET A 1 -6.89 14.62 3.97
C MET A 1 -5.63 15.41 3.69
N LYS A 2 -4.47 14.79 3.94
CA LYS A 2 -3.21 15.44 3.61
C LYS A 2 -2.90 15.23 2.13
N ALA A 3 -2.17 16.17 1.55
CA ALA A 3 -1.72 16.09 0.17
C ALA A 3 -0.20 16.18 0.11
N SER A 4 0.39 15.41 -0.79
CA SER A 4 1.80 15.50 -1.11
C SER A 4 1.94 16.51 -2.25
N SER A 5 2.87 17.43 -2.14
CA SER A 5 3.03 18.45 -3.16
C SER A 5 4.47 18.54 -3.65
N MET A 6 4.61 18.90 -4.91
CA MET A 6 5.87 19.13 -5.57
C MET A 6 5.80 20.44 -6.33
N ASP A 7 6.87 21.21 -6.26
CA ASP A 7 6.98 22.44 -7.03
C ASP A 7 7.63 22.18 -8.37
N THR A 8 7.08 22.78 -9.41
CA THR A 8 7.71 22.81 -10.73
C THR A 8 7.95 24.26 -11.08
N HIS A 9 8.73 24.53 -12.13
CA HIS A 9 8.97 25.92 -12.55
C HIS A 9 7.70 26.56 -13.13
N MET A 10 6.67 25.78 -13.44
CA MET A 10 5.40 26.26 -13.98
C MET A 10 4.29 26.28 -12.94
N GLY A 11 4.54 25.78 -11.74
CA GLY A 11 3.51 25.75 -10.71
C GLY A 11 3.77 24.66 -9.68
N ASN A 12 2.69 24.27 -8.99
CA ASN A 12 2.73 23.29 -7.92
C ASN A 12 1.83 22.11 -8.27
N ILE A 13 2.31 20.91 -8.00
CA ILE A 13 1.52 19.69 -8.18
C ILE A 13 1.27 19.10 -6.79
N ALA A 14 0.00 18.90 -6.47
CA ALA A 14 -0.39 18.28 -5.20
C ALA A 14 -1.07 16.94 -5.48
N ILE A 15 -0.58 15.87 -4.82
CA ILE A 15 -1.13 14.53 -4.95
C ILE A 15 -1.65 14.13 -3.57
N SER A 16 -2.94 13.76 -3.49
CA SER A 16 -3.54 13.38 -2.21
C SER A 16 -2.99 12.04 -1.74
N ASN A 17 -2.92 11.84 -0.42
CA ASN A 17 -2.50 10.56 0.16
C ASN A 17 -3.43 9.43 -0.26
N GLU A 18 -4.71 9.73 -0.47
CA GLU A 18 -5.66 8.72 -0.94
C GLU A 18 -5.35 8.24 -2.34
N VAL A 19 -4.94 9.15 -3.23
CA VAL A 19 -4.52 8.76 -4.59
C VAL A 19 -3.29 7.89 -4.55
N ILE A 20 -2.32 8.24 -3.70
CA ILE A 20 -1.11 7.44 -3.52
C ILE A 20 -1.47 6.06 -2.98
N ALA A 21 -2.34 5.99 -1.97
CA ALA A 21 -2.77 4.71 -1.39
C ALA A 21 -3.51 3.87 -2.42
N GLN A 22 -4.35 4.47 -3.24
CA GLN A 22 -5.08 3.75 -4.27
C GLN A 22 -4.14 3.15 -5.32
N TYR A 23 -3.16 3.93 -5.75
CA TYR A 23 -2.16 3.46 -6.71
C TYR A 23 -1.32 2.34 -6.11
N ALA A 24 -0.89 2.51 -4.85
CA ALA A 24 -0.11 1.50 -4.14
C ALA A 24 -0.91 0.21 -3.96
N GLY A 25 -2.19 0.34 -3.62
CA GLY A 25 -3.08 -0.82 -3.45
C GLY A 25 -3.27 -1.59 -4.74
N THR A 26 -3.48 -0.88 -5.84
CA THR A 26 -3.61 -1.51 -7.15
C THR A 26 -2.34 -2.28 -7.52
N THR A 27 -1.17 -1.67 -7.25
CA THR A 27 0.11 -2.34 -7.48
C THR A 27 0.25 -3.59 -6.61
N ALA A 28 -0.13 -3.49 -5.34
CA ALA A 28 -0.05 -4.61 -4.41
C ALA A 28 -0.93 -5.78 -4.86
N MET A 29 -2.12 -5.49 -5.37
CA MET A 29 -3.03 -6.53 -5.83
C MET A 29 -2.52 -7.28 -7.07
N GLU A 30 -1.59 -6.71 -7.79
CA GLU A 30 -0.96 -7.38 -8.93
C GLU A 30 0.19 -8.29 -8.51
N CYS A 31 0.64 -8.22 -7.27
CA CYS A 31 1.74 -9.04 -6.78
C CYS A 31 1.27 -10.43 -6.40
N PHE A 32 2.10 -11.44 -6.71
CA PHE A 32 1.75 -12.82 -6.37
C PHE A 32 1.64 -12.97 -4.86
N GLY A 33 0.75 -13.86 -4.44
CA GLY A 33 0.58 -14.19 -3.04
C GLY A 33 -0.25 -13.21 -2.22
N ILE A 34 -0.59 -12.05 -2.79
CA ILE A 34 -1.44 -11.08 -2.12
C ILE A 34 -2.90 -11.39 -2.48
N VAL A 35 -3.70 -11.74 -1.48
CA VAL A 35 -5.15 -11.95 -1.68
C VAL A 35 -5.87 -10.61 -1.66
N GLY A 36 -5.44 -9.71 -0.78
CA GLY A 36 -6.05 -8.39 -0.69
C GLY A 36 -5.54 -7.61 0.49
N MET A 37 -6.14 -6.45 0.71
CA MET A 37 -5.82 -5.60 1.84
C MET A 37 -6.72 -5.97 3.01
N ALA A 38 -6.22 -5.78 4.22
CA ALA A 38 -6.94 -6.09 5.44
C ALA A 38 -7.37 -4.81 6.14
N GLY A 39 -8.58 -4.83 6.66
CA GLY A 39 -9.06 -3.82 7.59
C GLY A 39 -9.46 -4.50 8.88
N MET A 40 -9.41 -3.77 9.97
CA MET A 40 -9.83 -4.29 11.25
C MET A 40 -11.15 -3.67 11.64
N SER A 41 -12.11 -4.53 12.07
CA SER A 41 -13.37 -4.05 12.61
C SER A 41 -13.11 -3.60 14.04
N VAL A 42 -13.22 -2.31 14.28
CA VAL A 42 -13.05 -1.74 15.62
C VAL A 42 -14.08 -2.33 16.59
N LYS A 43 -15.28 -2.58 16.08
CA LYS A 43 -16.41 -3.06 16.88
C LYS A 43 -16.22 -4.51 17.30
N ASP A 44 -15.75 -5.36 16.41
CA ASP A 44 -15.67 -6.81 16.63
C ASP A 44 -14.26 -7.31 16.90
N GLY A 45 -13.25 -6.49 16.65
CA GLY A 45 -11.85 -6.89 16.82
C GLY A 45 -11.34 -7.91 15.82
N PHE A 46 -12.08 -8.18 14.76
CA PHE A 46 -11.68 -9.15 13.75
C PHE A 46 -11.03 -8.50 12.55
N VAL A 47 -10.03 -9.18 12.00
CA VAL A 47 -9.42 -8.78 10.73
C VAL A 47 -10.38 -9.10 9.60
N LYS A 48 -10.58 -8.13 8.73
CA LYS A 48 -11.52 -8.23 7.63
C LYS A 48 -10.80 -8.01 6.30
N LEU A 49 -11.09 -8.87 5.32
CA LEU A 49 -10.63 -8.66 3.95
C LEU A 49 -11.43 -7.50 3.35
N LEU A 50 -10.71 -6.46 2.92
CA LEU A 50 -11.35 -5.28 2.35
C LEU A 50 -11.75 -5.52 0.90
N LYS A 51 -12.91 -5.01 0.53
CA LYS A 51 -13.34 -5.00 -0.86
C LYS A 51 -12.47 -4.05 -1.66
N LYS A 52 -12.45 -4.24 -2.96
CA LYS A 52 -11.58 -3.44 -3.84
C LYS A 52 -11.81 -1.94 -3.67
N GLU A 53 -13.06 -1.50 -3.53
CA GLU A 53 -13.37 -0.08 -3.36
C GLU A 53 -12.96 0.47 -1.99
N SER A 54 -12.64 -0.39 -1.03
CA SER A 54 -12.23 0.00 0.32
C SER A 54 -10.79 -0.36 0.64
N MET A 55 -10.02 -0.82 -0.34
CA MET A 55 -8.66 -1.33 -0.09
C MET A 55 -7.71 -0.27 0.47
N THR A 56 -7.98 1.00 0.21
CA THR A 56 -7.13 2.08 0.73
C THR A 56 -7.14 2.16 2.25
N ARG A 57 -8.15 1.59 2.92
CA ARG A 57 -8.18 1.54 4.38
C ARG A 57 -7.08 0.65 4.96
N GLY A 58 -6.57 -0.29 4.16
CA GLY A 58 -5.47 -1.15 4.58
C GLY A 58 -4.10 -0.57 4.30
N ILE A 59 -4.04 0.65 3.79
CA ILE A 59 -2.79 1.29 3.40
C ILE A 59 -2.71 2.66 4.04
N GLN A 60 -1.63 2.91 4.77
CA GLN A 60 -1.38 4.20 5.37
C GLN A 60 -0.19 4.84 4.68
N VAL A 61 -0.35 6.10 4.27
CA VAL A 61 0.70 6.85 3.57
C VAL A 61 1.11 8.02 4.45
N THR A 62 2.41 8.15 4.65
CA THR A 62 2.99 9.25 5.41
C THR A 62 4.06 9.92 4.56
N LEU A 63 3.99 11.24 4.45
CA LEU A 63 5.02 12.03 3.77
C LEU A 63 5.78 12.83 4.80
N LYS A 64 7.09 12.69 4.82
CA LYS A 64 7.97 13.43 5.72
C LYS A 64 9.27 13.73 5.00
N ASN A 65 9.67 14.99 5.00
CA ASN A 65 10.91 15.44 4.35
C ASN A 65 10.99 14.98 2.88
N HIS A 66 9.89 15.11 2.15
CA HIS A 66 9.76 14.71 0.75
C HIS A 66 9.99 13.22 0.50
N LYS A 67 9.84 12.39 1.55
CA LYS A 67 9.99 10.94 1.44
C LYS A 67 8.72 10.27 1.91
N LEU A 68 8.32 9.23 1.19
CA LEU A 68 7.10 8.47 1.50
C LEU A 68 7.41 7.27 2.37
N THR A 69 6.57 7.04 3.36
CA THR A 69 6.51 5.80 4.13
C THR A 69 5.13 5.22 3.97
N LEU A 70 5.07 3.93 3.63
CA LEU A 70 3.80 3.25 3.45
C LEU A 70 3.71 2.07 4.39
N ASP A 71 2.52 1.89 4.97
CA ASP A 71 2.18 0.72 5.78
C ASP A 71 1.07 -0.04 5.08
N PHE A 72 1.34 -1.32 4.78
CA PHE A 72 0.37 -2.20 4.15
C PHE A 72 -0.11 -3.22 5.15
N HIS A 73 -1.42 -3.37 5.28
CA HIS A 73 -2.03 -4.46 6.03
C HIS A 73 -2.63 -5.41 5.00
N VAL A 74 -2.08 -6.61 4.90
CA VAL A 74 -2.40 -7.52 3.80
C VAL A 74 -2.88 -8.87 4.29
N ILE A 75 -3.61 -9.54 3.41
CA ILE A 75 -3.95 -10.95 3.56
C ILE A 75 -3.24 -11.69 2.45
N VAL A 76 -2.50 -12.74 2.81
CA VAL A 76 -1.70 -13.51 1.86
C VAL A 76 -2.32 -14.87 1.63
N SER A 77 -1.93 -15.49 0.51
CA SER A 77 -2.37 -16.83 0.16
C SER A 77 -1.64 -17.87 1.00
N TYR A 78 -2.36 -18.89 1.46
CA TYR A 78 -1.76 -19.99 2.19
C TYR A 78 -0.73 -20.72 1.31
N GLY A 79 0.38 -21.07 1.91
CA GLY A 79 1.43 -21.85 1.24
C GLY A 79 2.49 -21.04 0.52
N VAL A 80 2.33 -19.72 0.42
CA VAL A 80 3.36 -18.87 -0.20
C VAL A 80 4.45 -18.53 0.81
N SER A 81 5.63 -18.22 0.31
CA SER A 81 6.71 -17.68 1.15
C SER A 81 6.39 -16.21 1.45
N ILE A 82 6.16 -15.90 2.73
CA ILE A 82 5.86 -14.54 3.14
C ILE A 82 7.02 -13.61 2.80
N LEU A 83 8.27 -14.08 2.99
CA LEU A 83 9.43 -13.26 2.67
C LEU A 83 9.50 -12.93 1.17
N ALA A 84 9.23 -13.92 0.32
CA ALA A 84 9.25 -13.70 -1.12
C ALA A 84 8.14 -12.74 -1.56
N VAL A 85 6.94 -12.89 -0.99
CA VAL A 85 5.82 -11.99 -1.26
C VAL A 85 6.17 -10.56 -0.84
N ALA A 86 6.74 -10.40 0.35
CA ALA A 86 7.12 -9.10 0.88
C ALA A 86 8.18 -8.43 0.02
N ASP A 87 9.21 -9.16 -0.37
CA ASP A 87 10.28 -8.62 -1.21
C ASP A 87 9.73 -8.13 -2.56
N ASN A 88 8.87 -8.93 -3.17
CA ASN A 88 8.26 -8.56 -4.45
C ASN A 88 7.36 -7.34 -4.30
N LEU A 89 6.56 -7.30 -3.25
CA LEU A 89 5.66 -6.17 -2.98
C LEU A 89 6.45 -4.88 -2.78
N ILE A 90 7.49 -4.93 -1.95
CA ILE A 90 8.32 -3.76 -1.68
C ILE A 90 8.96 -3.24 -2.96
N ASP A 91 9.58 -4.11 -3.74
CA ASP A 91 10.25 -3.70 -4.97
C ASP A 91 9.27 -3.10 -5.98
N SER A 92 8.12 -3.74 -6.17
CA SER A 92 7.12 -3.30 -7.14
C SER A 92 6.50 -1.96 -6.74
N VAL A 93 6.14 -1.81 -5.47
CA VAL A 93 5.52 -0.58 -4.99
C VAL A 93 6.52 0.57 -5.00
N LYS A 94 7.73 0.33 -4.54
CA LYS A 94 8.77 1.36 -4.53
C LYS A 94 8.99 1.89 -5.94
N TYR A 95 9.21 0.99 -6.90
CA TYR A 95 9.49 1.39 -8.28
C TYR A 95 8.32 2.18 -8.89
N LYS A 96 7.11 1.64 -8.77
CA LYS A 96 5.94 2.26 -9.40
C LYS A 96 5.55 3.58 -8.74
N LEU A 97 5.64 3.66 -7.42
CA LEU A 97 5.30 4.89 -6.73
C LEU A 97 6.31 6.00 -6.98
N GLU A 98 7.60 5.67 -7.00
CA GLU A 98 8.63 6.67 -7.29
C GLU A 98 8.47 7.20 -8.70
N GLU A 99 8.13 6.34 -9.65
CA GLU A 99 7.88 6.76 -11.02
C GLU A 99 6.61 7.62 -11.13
N PHE A 100 5.55 7.22 -10.42
CA PHE A 100 4.26 7.91 -10.48
C PHE A 100 4.31 9.27 -9.79
N THR A 101 4.89 9.33 -8.60
CA THR A 101 4.85 10.55 -7.77
C THR A 101 6.06 11.44 -7.94
N GLY A 102 7.20 10.90 -8.36
CA GLY A 102 8.46 11.64 -8.37
C GLY A 102 9.06 11.79 -6.98
N LEU A 103 8.45 11.19 -5.96
CA LEU A 103 8.96 11.24 -4.59
C LEU A 103 9.71 9.97 -4.25
N GLU A 104 10.70 10.07 -3.35
CA GLU A 104 11.42 8.89 -2.89
C GLU A 104 10.55 8.11 -1.89
N VAL A 105 10.52 6.79 -2.05
CA VAL A 105 9.88 5.91 -1.08
C VAL A 105 10.98 5.45 -0.12
N GLU A 106 10.90 5.93 1.13
CA GLU A 106 11.90 5.65 2.13
C GLU A 106 11.72 4.29 2.78
N LYS A 107 10.47 3.93 3.07
CA LYS A 107 10.19 2.72 3.82
C LYS A 107 8.82 2.16 3.46
N ILE A 108 8.75 0.85 3.37
CA ILE A 108 7.50 0.12 3.20
C ILE A 108 7.43 -0.94 4.28
N ASN A 109 6.43 -0.83 5.15
CA ASN A 109 6.16 -1.81 6.20
C ASN A 109 4.99 -2.67 5.77
N ILE A 110 5.12 -3.97 5.94
CA ILE A 110 4.09 -4.92 5.56
C ILE A 110 3.66 -5.70 6.79
N TYR A 111 2.37 -5.61 7.10
CA TYR A 111 1.76 -6.32 8.21
C TYR A 111 0.85 -7.40 7.64
N VAL A 112 1.24 -8.66 7.81
CA VAL A 112 0.45 -9.80 7.35
C VAL A 112 -0.59 -10.08 8.42
N GLU A 113 -1.81 -9.70 8.14
CA GLU A 113 -2.89 -9.79 9.13
C GLU A 113 -3.67 -11.09 9.04
N GLY A 114 -3.54 -11.80 7.95
CA GLY A 114 -4.24 -13.07 7.79
C GLY A 114 -3.73 -13.86 6.60
N VAL A 115 -4.11 -15.14 6.59
CA VAL A 115 -3.77 -16.07 5.52
C VAL A 115 -5.07 -16.71 5.03
N LYS A 116 -5.23 -16.81 3.73
CA LYS A 116 -6.43 -17.38 3.15
C LYS A 116 -6.07 -18.52 2.20
N VAL A 117 -6.80 -19.62 2.34
CA VAL A 117 -6.68 -20.75 1.41
C VAL A 117 -7.44 -20.40 0.14
N ILE A 118 -6.73 -20.47 -0.98
CA ILE A 118 -7.29 -20.19 -2.31
C ILE A 118 -7.38 -21.52 -3.05
N ASP A 119 -8.56 -21.86 -3.49
CA ASP A 119 -8.82 -23.07 -4.29
C ASP A 119 -8.64 -22.80 -5.77
#